data_d18569ff4ec49c145eaf81e7df53fcaf
#
_entry.id   d18569ff4ec49c145eaf81e7df53fcaf
#
_cell.length_a   1.000
_cell.length_b   1.000
_cell.length_c   1.000
_cell.angle_alpha   90.00
_cell.angle_beta   90.00
_cell.angle_gamma   90.00
#
_symmetry.space_group_name_H-M   'P 1'
#
loop_
_entity.id
_entity.type
_entity.pdbx_description
1 polymer ?
#
loop_
_entity_poly.entity_id
_entity_poly.type
_entity_poly.pdbx_seq_one_letter_code
_entity_poly.pdbx_strand_id
1 'polypeptide(L)'
;KLRMAMRLSEVKPDVARTKAAEAIAAGVITANADNAAMHAAENRTTLIYNDWGDHRVGADILCYMTGYEDPRLEKMFLPNDKGDYVGIRIGIDVTSKSQAQAKYSNMIVTSSTPYLWINAAEVAFLKAEYELRWGTKDAAKALYEQAIRLSFEDKGAKDADAYIADKTRKPAAYNDPLGNYSATALSSITIAWEDDSAEGADKAAIKERNLERIITQKWIAIFPLGVEAWSEHRRTGYPRLLPAVEDKSGGTVDLAQGARRLPYPVEEYDKNNANLQEAVQMLNSESQGSRKGDGMGTRVWWDVKPYNN
;
A
#
# COMPACT_ATOMS: atom_id res chain seq x y z
N LYS A 1 17.46 4.63 -5.33
CA LYS A 1 17.57 4.10 -6.72
C LYS A 1 16.64 2.91 -6.94
N LEU A 2 16.72 1.81 -6.15
CA LEU A 2 15.94 0.58 -6.37
C LEU A 2 14.43 0.84 -6.42
N ARG A 3 13.85 1.57 -5.43
CA ARG A 3 12.43 1.97 -5.42
C ARG A 3 12.03 2.68 -6.73
N MET A 4 12.84 3.64 -7.21
CA MET A 4 12.58 4.35 -8.46
C MET A 4 12.69 3.45 -9.69
N ALA A 5 13.65 2.53 -9.72
CA ALA A 5 13.79 1.58 -10.82
C ALA A 5 12.56 0.66 -10.91
N MET A 6 12.11 0.10 -9.77
CA MET A 6 10.93 -0.78 -9.75
C MET A 6 9.64 -0.05 -10.11
N ARG A 7 9.56 1.29 -9.92
CA ARG A 7 8.41 2.08 -10.38
C ARG A 7 8.18 1.98 -11.88
N LEU A 8 9.21 1.74 -12.66
CA LEU A 8 9.16 1.61 -14.12
C LEU A 8 8.80 0.21 -14.62
N SER A 9 8.65 -0.77 -13.73
CA SER A 9 8.54 -2.18 -14.11
C SER A 9 7.40 -2.52 -15.06
N GLU A 10 6.30 -1.77 -15.03
CA GLU A 10 5.13 -2.00 -15.89
C GLU A 10 5.24 -1.25 -17.23
N VAL A 11 5.92 -0.09 -17.28
CA VAL A 11 5.96 0.75 -18.49
C VAL A 11 7.28 0.67 -19.26
N LYS A 12 8.38 0.39 -18.57
CA LYS A 12 9.72 0.28 -19.16
C LYS A 12 10.51 -0.86 -18.50
N PRO A 13 10.06 -2.13 -18.69
CA PRO A 13 10.59 -3.28 -17.95
C PRO A 13 12.09 -3.48 -18.11
N ASP A 14 12.65 -3.26 -19.31
CA ASP A 14 14.09 -3.43 -19.55
C ASP A 14 14.94 -2.36 -18.83
N VAL A 15 14.46 -1.11 -18.80
CA VAL A 15 15.09 -0.03 -18.03
C VAL A 15 14.98 -0.32 -16.55
N ALA A 16 13.81 -0.74 -16.08
CA ALA A 16 13.59 -1.12 -14.69
C ALA A 16 14.53 -2.24 -14.26
N ARG A 17 14.62 -3.31 -15.04
CA ARG A 17 15.52 -4.45 -14.80
C ARG A 17 16.97 -4.00 -14.66
N THR A 18 17.46 -3.25 -15.64
CA THR A 18 18.87 -2.78 -15.67
C THR A 18 19.16 -1.88 -14.47
N LYS A 19 18.29 -0.88 -14.22
CA LYS A 19 18.52 0.09 -13.14
C LYS A 19 18.33 -0.51 -11.74
N ALA A 20 17.47 -1.50 -11.59
CA ALA A 20 17.31 -2.26 -10.35
C ALA A 20 18.56 -3.12 -10.08
N ALA A 21 19.08 -3.83 -11.09
CA ALA A 21 20.31 -4.60 -10.97
C ALA A 21 21.51 -3.73 -10.57
N GLU A 22 21.70 -2.57 -11.23
CA GLU A 22 22.72 -1.59 -10.87
C GLU A 22 22.58 -1.12 -9.41
N ALA A 23 21.35 -0.85 -8.95
CA ALA A 23 21.11 -0.39 -7.59
C ALA A 23 21.41 -1.49 -6.55
N ILE A 24 21.03 -2.74 -6.84
CA ILE A 24 21.30 -3.89 -5.96
C ILE A 24 22.81 -4.14 -5.87
N ALA A 25 23.52 -4.11 -7.00
CA ALA A 25 24.97 -4.33 -7.05
C ALA A 25 25.77 -3.22 -6.33
N ALA A 26 25.26 -1.99 -6.35
CA ALA A 26 25.87 -0.85 -5.64
C ALA A 26 25.68 -0.91 -4.11
N GLY A 27 24.85 -1.82 -3.60
CA GLY A 27 24.52 -1.94 -2.19
C GLY A 27 23.20 -1.24 -1.84
N VAL A 28 22.40 -1.92 -1.03
CA VAL A 28 21.10 -1.46 -0.54
C VAL A 28 20.96 -1.76 0.96
N ILE A 29 20.00 -1.15 1.62
CA ILE A 29 19.64 -1.44 3.02
C ILE A 29 19.25 -2.93 3.15
N THR A 30 19.87 -3.65 4.09
CA THR A 30 19.62 -5.09 4.30
C THR A 30 19.26 -5.45 5.75
N ALA A 31 19.47 -4.53 6.68
CA ALA A 31 19.20 -4.73 8.10
C ALA A 31 18.40 -3.56 8.68
N ASN A 32 17.60 -3.81 9.72
CA ASN A 32 16.77 -2.79 10.36
C ASN A 32 17.59 -1.67 11.03
N ALA A 33 18.85 -1.96 11.41
CA ALA A 33 19.75 -0.93 11.94
C ALA A 33 20.08 0.18 10.93
N ASP A 34 19.91 -0.09 9.63
CA ASP A 34 20.19 0.84 8.53
C ASP A 34 18.91 1.51 8.00
N ASN A 35 17.77 1.31 8.66
CA ASN A 35 16.51 1.93 8.26
C ASN A 35 16.66 3.45 8.16
N ALA A 36 16.31 4.01 7.00
CA ALA A 36 16.33 5.45 6.81
C ALA A 36 15.07 6.07 7.43
N ALA A 37 15.26 6.79 8.52
CA ALA A 37 14.19 7.49 9.22
C ALA A 37 14.69 8.85 9.71
N MET A 38 13.79 9.82 9.79
CA MET A 38 14.09 11.14 10.34
C MET A 38 13.62 11.18 11.80
N HIS A 39 14.55 11.41 12.70
CA HIS A 39 14.28 11.67 14.11
C HIS A 39 14.04 13.18 14.28
N ALA A 40 12.79 13.58 14.36
CA ALA A 40 12.41 14.94 14.66
C ALA A 40 12.36 15.15 16.19
N ALA A 41 12.50 16.39 16.65
CA ALA A 41 12.31 16.73 18.06
C ALA A 41 10.89 16.36 18.53
N GLU A 42 9.93 16.43 17.62
CA GLU A 42 8.53 16.05 17.85
C GLU A 42 7.91 15.48 16.58
N ASN A 43 7.29 14.31 16.68
CA ASN A 43 6.48 13.77 15.59
C ASN A 43 5.07 14.37 15.67
N ARG A 44 4.80 15.35 14.84
CA ARG A 44 3.52 16.07 14.82
C ARG A 44 2.33 15.26 14.28
N THR A 45 2.55 14.03 13.80
CA THR A 45 1.46 13.11 13.48
C THR A 45 0.61 12.80 14.72
N THR A 46 1.21 12.90 15.94
CA THR A 46 0.48 12.78 17.21
C THR A 46 -0.67 13.78 17.32
N LEU A 47 -0.51 15.00 16.82
CA LEU A 47 -1.55 16.02 16.87
C LEU A 47 -2.84 15.56 16.21
N ILE A 48 -2.73 14.99 14.99
CA ILE A 48 -3.92 14.58 14.21
C ILE A 48 -4.55 13.27 14.70
N TYR A 49 -3.76 12.36 15.25
CA TYR A 49 -4.25 11.07 15.73
C TYR A 49 -4.64 11.07 17.21
N ASN A 50 -3.87 11.73 18.07
CA ASN A 50 -4.06 11.67 19.51
C ASN A 50 -4.69 12.95 20.06
N ASP A 51 -4.10 14.14 19.81
CA ASP A 51 -4.52 15.38 20.46
C ASP A 51 -5.81 15.91 19.84
N TRP A 52 -5.85 16.06 18.53
CA TRP A 52 -7.10 16.43 17.84
C TRP A 52 -8.01 15.23 17.63
N GLY A 53 -7.44 14.05 17.36
CA GLY A 53 -8.19 12.82 17.14
C GLY A 53 -9.09 12.88 15.90
N ASP A 54 -8.68 13.64 14.86
CA ASP A 54 -9.45 13.84 13.64
C ASP A 54 -9.29 12.70 12.63
N HIS A 55 -8.28 11.85 12.82
CA HIS A 55 -7.95 10.76 11.92
C HIS A 55 -8.13 9.40 12.59
N ARG A 56 -8.44 8.40 11.79
CA ARG A 56 -8.53 6.99 12.19
C ARG A 56 -7.84 6.13 11.14
N VAL A 57 -7.49 4.92 11.53
CA VAL A 57 -6.87 3.93 10.64
C VAL A 57 -7.86 3.54 9.55
N GLY A 58 -7.38 3.40 8.31
CA GLY A 58 -8.21 2.96 7.20
C GLY A 58 -8.71 1.51 7.34
N ALA A 59 -9.89 1.22 6.84
CA ALA A 59 -10.52 -0.10 6.93
C ALA A 59 -9.66 -1.20 6.32
N ASP A 60 -9.08 -0.93 5.16
CA ASP A 60 -8.40 -1.96 4.36
C ASP A 60 -7.25 -2.63 5.12
N ILE A 61 -6.33 -1.85 5.72
CA ILE A 61 -5.17 -2.43 6.40
C ILE A 61 -5.60 -3.29 7.60
N LEU A 62 -6.67 -2.90 8.31
CA LEU A 62 -7.17 -3.70 9.42
C LEU A 62 -7.89 -4.95 8.94
N CYS A 63 -8.63 -4.91 7.82
CA CYS A 63 -9.23 -6.12 7.22
C CYS A 63 -8.16 -7.14 6.83
N TYR A 64 -7.04 -6.69 6.25
CA TYR A 64 -5.93 -7.59 5.93
C TYR A 64 -5.29 -8.15 7.19
N MET A 65 -4.91 -7.30 8.15
CA MET A 65 -4.17 -7.74 9.33
C MET A 65 -5.01 -8.58 10.31
N THR A 66 -6.30 -8.26 10.48
CA THR A 66 -7.21 -9.08 11.30
C THR A 66 -7.50 -10.43 10.65
N GLY A 67 -7.74 -10.44 9.33
CA GLY A 67 -7.96 -11.69 8.60
C GLY A 67 -6.74 -12.61 8.57
N TYR A 68 -5.55 -12.05 8.57
CA TYR A 68 -4.29 -12.80 8.68
C TYR A 68 -3.94 -13.18 10.12
N GLU A 69 -4.67 -12.69 11.13
CA GLU A 69 -4.27 -12.77 12.54
C GLU A 69 -2.82 -12.32 12.72
N ASP A 70 -2.48 -11.17 12.12
CA ASP A 70 -1.12 -10.68 12.00
C ASP A 70 -0.56 -10.22 13.36
N PRO A 71 0.51 -10.85 13.88
CA PRO A 71 1.10 -10.47 15.17
C PRO A 71 1.62 -9.04 15.25
N ARG A 72 1.81 -8.34 14.11
CA ARG A 72 2.18 -6.93 14.08
C ARG A 72 1.01 -5.99 14.39
N LEU A 73 -0.25 -6.49 14.34
CA LEU A 73 -1.46 -5.69 14.52
C LEU A 73 -1.43 -4.88 15.82
N GLU A 74 -1.20 -5.55 16.94
CA GLU A 74 -1.14 -4.93 18.28
C GLU A 74 0.08 -4.04 18.51
N LYS A 75 1.09 -4.12 17.63
CA LYS A 75 2.30 -3.28 17.67
C LYS A 75 2.13 -1.97 16.88
N MET A 76 1.14 -1.92 16.02
CA MET A 76 0.90 -0.81 15.08
C MET A 76 -0.37 -0.02 15.40
N PHE A 77 -1.38 -0.67 15.98
CA PHE A 77 -2.71 -0.09 16.15
C PHE A 77 -3.27 -0.32 17.56
N LEU A 78 -4.12 0.62 17.98
CA LEU A 78 -4.95 0.52 19.17
C LEU A 78 -6.36 0.06 18.76
N PRO A 79 -7.00 -0.83 19.52
CA PRO A 79 -8.38 -1.21 19.27
C PRO A 79 -9.34 -0.03 19.52
N ASN A 80 -10.59 -0.19 19.09
CA ASN A 80 -11.68 0.72 19.43
C ASN A 80 -12.15 0.52 20.90
N ASP A 81 -13.15 1.28 21.33
CA ASP A 81 -13.66 1.23 22.71
C ASP A 81 -14.26 -0.14 23.12
N LYS A 82 -14.53 -1.03 22.16
CA LYS A 82 -15.01 -2.39 22.42
C LYS A 82 -13.91 -3.44 22.44
N GLY A 83 -12.66 -3.04 22.16
CA GLY A 83 -11.54 -3.96 22.03
C GLY A 83 -11.37 -4.54 20.63
N ASP A 84 -12.14 -4.08 19.64
CA ASP A 84 -12.06 -4.57 18.26
C ASP A 84 -11.10 -3.73 17.42
N TYR A 85 -10.42 -4.36 16.47
CA TYR A 85 -9.61 -3.69 15.46
C TYR A 85 -10.44 -3.44 14.21
N VAL A 86 -11.02 -2.24 14.09
CA VAL A 86 -11.87 -1.84 12.98
C VAL A 86 -11.42 -0.49 12.43
N GLY A 87 -11.15 -0.43 11.14
CA GLY A 87 -10.76 0.82 10.45
C GLY A 87 -11.95 1.57 9.87
N ILE A 88 -11.76 2.84 9.55
CA ILE A 88 -12.76 3.66 8.90
C ILE A 88 -12.71 3.45 7.38
N ARG A 89 -13.85 3.16 6.75
CA ARG A 89 -13.95 3.03 5.29
C ARG A 89 -14.02 4.41 4.62
N ILE A 90 -13.41 4.56 3.46
CA ILE A 90 -13.44 5.81 2.69
C ILE A 90 -14.86 6.07 2.17
N GLY A 91 -15.32 7.33 2.29
CA GLY A 91 -16.60 7.79 1.74
C GLY A 91 -17.82 7.43 2.58
N ILE A 92 -17.65 7.07 3.85
CA ILE A 92 -18.78 6.86 4.78
C ILE A 92 -19.13 8.17 5.50
N ASP A 93 -20.38 8.28 5.91
CA ASP A 93 -20.83 9.36 6.79
C ASP A 93 -20.67 8.95 8.26
N VAL A 94 -19.97 9.79 9.01
CA VAL A 94 -19.82 9.67 10.46
C VAL A 94 -20.44 10.91 11.09
N THR A 95 -21.39 10.71 12.00
CA THR A 95 -22.20 11.80 12.54
C THR A 95 -21.43 12.76 13.43
N SER A 96 -20.35 12.31 14.05
CA SER A 96 -19.50 13.13 14.91
C SER A 96 -18.10 12.56 15.07
N LYS A 97 -17.16 13.41 15.44
CA LYS A 97 -15.79 13.03 15.79
C LYS A 97 -15.75 12.02 16.95
N SER A 98 -16.56 12.23 17.99
CA SER A 98 -16.66 11.30 19.12
C SER A 98 -17.14 9.92 18.72
N GLN A 99 -18.08 9.83 17.77
CA GLN A 99 -18.49 8.55 17.20
C GLN A 99 -17.32 7.86 16.47
N ALA A 100 -16.58 8.60 15.67
CA ALA A 100 -15.40 8.05 14.97
C ALA A 100 -14.36 7.54 15.98
N GLN A 101 -14.11 8.29 17.03
CA GLN A 101 -13.15 7.92 18.07
C GLN A 101 -13.54 6.65 18.82
N ALA A 102 -14.82 6.50 19.14
CA ALA A 102 -15.32 5.34 19.87
C ALA A 102 -15.41 4.06 19.00
N LYS A 103 -15.68 4.20 17.70
CA LYS A 103 -15.98 3.08 16.82
C LYS A 103 -14.80 2.53 16.04
N TYR A 104 -13.78 3.36 15.77
CA TYR A 104 -12.68 3.00 14.88
C TYR A 104 -11.31 3.07 15.57
N SER A 105 -10.47 2.15 15.19
CA SER A 105 -9.10 1.97 15.68
C SER A 105 -8.21 3.18 15.41
N ASN A 106 -7.23 3.38 16.27
CA ASN A 106 -6.23 4.43 16.13
C ASN A 106 -4.84 3.85 15.85
N MET A 107 -3.93 4.68 15.35
CA MET A 107 -2.54 4.34 15.14
C MET A 107 -1.74 4.52 16.44
N ILE A 108 -0.82 3.60 16.71
CA ILE A 108 0.18 3.79 17.77
C ILE A 108 1.25 4.76 17.24
N VAL A 109 1.26 5.97 17.77
CA VAL A 109 2.26 7.00 17.48
C VAL A 109 2.53 7.84 18.71
N THR A 110 3.81 8.18 18.94
CA THR A 110 4.26 9.07 20.01
C THR A 110 5.05 10.23 19.42
N SER A 111 5.30 11.26 20.21
CA SER A 111 6.14 12.39 19.80
C SER A 111 7.57 11.97 19.39
N SER A 112 8.07 10.87 19.95
CA SER A 112 9.40 10.33 19.64
C SER A 112 9.41 9.31 18.51
N THR A 113 8.24 8.92 17.94
CA THR A 113 8.19 7.99 16.82
C THR A 113 8.91 8.59 15.60
N PRO A 114 9.94 7.93 15.03
CA PRO A 114 10.63 8.45 13.85
C PRO A 114 9.71 8.51 12.61
N TYR A 115 9.96 9.47 11.73
CA TYR A 115 9.34 9.47 10.40
C TYR A 115 10.10 8.51 9.49
N LEU A 116 9.49 7.40 9.17
CA LEU A 116 10.07 6.41 8.26
C LEU A 116 10.18 6.98 6.83
N TRP A 117 11.30 6.73 6.15
CA TRP A 117 11.48 7.02 4.72
C TRP A 117 11.64 5.75 3.89
N ILE A 118 12.43 4.81 4.37
CA ILE A 118 12.63 3.50 3.73
C ILE A 118 13.18 2.52 4.78
N ASN A 119 12.66 1.30 4.81
CA ASN A 119 13.16 0.27 5.72
C ASN A 119 13.72 -0.96 4.97
N ALA A 120 14.43 -1.80 5.69
CA ALA A 120 15.04 -3.02 5.17
C ALA A 120 13.99 -3.99 4.60
N ALA A 121 12.82 -4.08 5.24
CA ALA A 121 11.71 -4.90 4.76
C ALA A 121 11.24 -4.47 3.37
N GLU A 122 11.04 -3.16 3.13
CA GLU A 122 10.68 -2.65 1.81
C GLU A 122 11.72 -3.02 0.75
N VAL A 123 13.01 -2.83 1.08
CA VAL A 123 14.10 -3.14 0.15
C VAL A 123 14.13 -4.63 -0.19
N ALA A 124 13.91 -5.50 0.79
CA ALA A 124 13.83 -6.95 0.56
C ALA A 124 12.61 -7.32 -0.31
N PHE A 125 11.45 -6.69 -0.12
CA PHE A 125 10.29 -6.87 -1.00
C PHE A 125 10.53 -6.36 -2.42
N LEU A 126 11.21 -5.24 -2.61
CA LEU A 126 11.60 -4.75 -3.94
C LEU A 126 12.54 -5.73 -4.66
N LYS A 127 13.46 -6.35 -3.93
CA LYS A 127 14.32 -7.42 -4.44
C LYS A 127 13.53 -8.69 -4.75
N ALA A 128 12.56 -9.06 -3.89
CA ALA A 128 11.68 -10.21 -4.14
C ALA A 128 10.88 -10.02 -5.44
N GLU A 129 10.33 -8.83 -5.66
CA GLU A 129 9.65 -8.50 -6.93
C GLU A 129 10.61 -8.54 -8.12
N TYR A 130 11.83 -8.01 -7.97
CA TYR A 130 12.85 -8.08 -9.02
C TYR A 130 13.13 -9.52 -9.42
N GLU A 131 13.36 -10.41 -8.46
CA GLU A 131 13.59 -11.83 -8.71
C GLU A 131 12.37 -12.54 -9.30
N LEU A 132 11.17 -12.22 -8.83
CA LEU A 132 9.92 -12.76 -9.38
C LEU A 132 9.74 -12.40 -10.86
N ARG A 133 10.15 -11.19 -11.26
CA ARG A 133 10.00 -10.69 -12.63
C ARG A 133 11.09 -11.20 -13.56
N TRP A 134 12.35 -11.19 -13.12
CA TRP A 134 13.52 -11.32 -14.00
C TRP A 134 14.59 -12.30 -13.51
N GLY A 135 14.47 -12.81 -12.29
CA GLY A 135 15.40 -13.75 -11.67
C GLY A 135 14.83 -15.14 -11.51
N THR A 136 15.04 -15.72 -10.32
CA THR A 136 14.58 -17.06 -9.98
C THR A 136 13.48 -17.05 -8.92
N LYS A 137 12.60 -18.07 -8.99
CA LYS A 137 11.49 -18.22 -8.03
C LYS A 137 11.98 -18.48 -6.61
N ASP A 138 13.02 -19.26 -6.46
CA ASP A 138 13.60 -19.60 -5.15
C ASP A 138 14.20 -18.36 -4.49
N ALA A 139 14.90 -17.52 -5.26
CA ALA A 139 15.40 -16.24 -4.76
C ALA A 139 14.24 -15.28 -4.41
N ALA A 140 13.20 -15.22 -5.24
CA ALA A 140 12.03 -14.41 -4.97
C ALA A 140 11.33 -14.83 -3.67
N LYS A 141 11.11 -16.12 -3.48
CA LYS A 141 10.54 -16.69 -2.26
C LYS A 141 11.40 -16.40 -1.03
N ALA A 142 12.69 -16.66 -1.10
CA ALA A 142 13.61 -16.44 0.01
C ALA A 142 13.62 -14.96 0.46
N LEU A 143 13.63 -14.04 -0.50
CA LEU A 143 13.59 -12.59 -0.24
C LEU A 143 12.23 -12.13 0.30
N TYR A 144 11.12 -12.69 -0.18
CA TYR A 144 9.78 -12.44 0.34
C TYR A 144 9.67 -12.83 1.83
N GLU A 145 10.12 -14.04 2.15
CA GLU A 145 10.13 -14.54 3.53
C GLU A 145 11.07 -13.72 4.42
N GLN A 146 12.25 -13.37 3.93
CA GLN A 146 13.18 -12.48 4.63
C GLN A 146 12.55 -11.12 4.91
N ALA A 147 11.84 -10.54 3.95
CA ALA A 147 11.19 -9.25 4.10
C ALA A 147 10.12 -9.26 5.20
N ILE A 148 9.35 -10.33 5.31
CA ILE A 148 8.39 -10.49 6.41
C ILE A 148 9.13 -10.57 7.75
N ARG A 149 10.21 -11.38 7.87
CA ARG A 149 11.00 -11.47 9.11
C ARG A 149 11.56 -10.12 9.53
N LEU A 150 12.11 -9.34 8.59
CA LEU A 150 12.59 -7.98 8.85
C LEU A 150 11.47 -7.05 9.34
N SER A 151 10.26 -7.15 8.75
CA SER A 151 9.11 -6.38 9.20
C SER A 151 8.65 -6.77 10.60
N PHE A 152 8.67 -8.06 10.94
CA PHE A 152 8.34 -8.54 12.29
C PHE A 152 9.34 -8.04 13.32
N GLU A 153 10.64 -8.14 13.01
CA GLU A 153 11.72 -7.62 13.86
C GLU A 153 11.58 -6.11 14.08
N ASP A 154 11.37 -5.32 13.01
CA ASP A 154 11.16 -3.86 13.08
C ASP A 154 10.00 -3.47 13.99
N LYS A 155 8.91 -4.23 13.99
CA LYS A 155 7.72 -4.00 14.82
C LYS A 155 7.78 -4.68 16.20
N GLY A 156 8.82 -5.47 16.49
CA GLY A 156 8.92 -6.25 17.73
C GLY A 156 7.84 -7.34 17.85
N ALA A 157 7.35 -7.85 16.72
CA ALA A 157 6.42 -8.97 16.67
C ALA A 157 7.17 -10.30 16.67
N LYS A 158 6.48 -11.38 17.10
CA LYS A 158 7.03 -12.73 17.20
C LYS A 158 6.37 -13.66 16.18
N ASP A 159 6.90 -14.88 16.08
CA ASP A 159 6.31 -15.98 15.32
C ASP A 159 6.22 -15.74 13.79
N ALA A 160 7.19 -15.01 13.23
CA ALA A 160 7.27 -14.72 11.80
C ALA A 160 7.23 -15.98 10.94
N ASP A 161 7.92 -17.06 11.32
CA ASP A 161 7.97 -18.30 10.53
C ASP A 161 6.63 -19.03 10.50
N ALA A 162 5.89 -19.06 11.61
CA ALA A 162 4.54 -19.60 11.64
C ALA A 162 3.58 -18.77 10.78
N TYR A 163 3.71 -17.44 10.80
CA TYR A 163 2.95 -16.53 9.94
C TYR A 163 3.25 -16.75 8.45
N ILE A 164 4.53 -16.84 8.07
CA ILE A 164 4.99 -17.08 6.70
C ILE A 164 4.44 -18.41 6.14
N ALA A 165 4.35 -19.43 6.97
CA ALA A 165 3.91 -20.76 6.58
C ALA A 165 2.38 -20.88 6.40
N ASP A 166 1.59 -19.88 6.77
CA ASP A 166 0.13 -19.94 6.75
C ASP A 166 -0.45 -19.92 5.33
N LYS A 167 -1.11 -21.02 4.98
CA LYS A 167 -1.76 -21.24 3.68
C LYS A 167 -3.29 -21.02 3.70
N THR A 168 -3.84 -20.61 4.84
CA THR A 168 -5.29 -20.66 5.08
C THR A 168 -5.89 -19.29 5.35
N ARG A 169 -5.21 -18.45 6.13
CA ARG A 169 -5.68 -17.12 6.49
C ARG A 169 -5.72 -16.19 5.28
N LYS A 170 -6.78 -15.38 5.23
CA LYS A 170 -7.10 -14.46 4.13
C LYS A 170 -7.58 -13.15 4.70
N PRO A 171 -7.56 -12.05 3.93
CA PRO A 171 -8.16 -10.79 4.35
C PRO A 171 -9.60 -10.99 4.81
N ALA A 172 -9.98 -10.36 5.92
CA ALA A 172 -11.33 -10.42 6.46
C ALA A 172 -12.29 -9.51 5.69
N ALA A 173 -13.58 -9.83 5.72
CA ALA A 173 -14.61 -8.90 5.32
C ALA A 173 -14.63 -7.67 6.24
N TYR A 174 -15.00 -6.53 5.71
CA TYR A 174 -15.21 -5.33 6.50
C TYR A 174 -16.59 -5.36 7.16
N ASN A 175 -16.61 -5.41 8.48
CA ASN A 175 -17.82 -5.32 9.29
C ASN A 175 -17.91 -3.90 9.87
N ASP A 176 -18.81 -3.09 9.31
CA ASP A 176 -18.96 -1.71 9.73
C ASP A 176 -19.60 -1.60 11.12
N PRO A 177 -18.96 -0.95 12.10
CA PRO A 177 -19.53 -0.78 13.43
C PRO A 177 -20.75 0.18 13.47
N LEU A 178 -21.05 0.88 12.38
CA LEU A 178 -22.25 1.68 12.19
C LEU A 178 -23.39 0.86 11.54
N GLY A 179 -23.08 -0.33 10.99
CA GLY A 179 -24.07 -1.24 10.40
C GLY A 179 -24.47 -0.98 8.95
N ASN A 180 -23.96 0.10 8.31
CA ASN A 180 -24.44 0.54 6.99
C ASN A 180 -23.46 0.31 5.83
N TYR A 181 -22.19 0.08 6.12
CA TYR A 181 -21.11 0.19 5.12
C TYR A 181 -20.25 -1.07 5.02
N SER A 182 -20.73 -2.20 5.54
CA SER A 182 -20.02 -3.49 5.46
C SER A 182 -19.74 -3.91 4.03
N ALA A 183 -18.67 -4.65 3.82
CA ALA A 183 -18.25 -5.14 2.49
C ALA A 183 -17.53 -6.48 2.59
N THR A 184 -17.65 -7.29 1.56
CA THR A 184 -16.87 -8.53 1.41
C THR A 184 -15.40 -8.21 1.14
N ALA A 185 -14.50 -9.12 1.53
CA ALA A 185 -13.10 -9.02 1.16
C ALA A 185 -12.93 -9.07 -0.36
N LEU A 186 -12.09 -8.18 -0.91
CA LEU A 186 -11.80 -8.14 -2.36
C LEU A 186 -10.63 -9.06 -2.76
N SER A 187 -9.87 -9.54 -1.79
CA SER A 187 -8.77 -10.47 -2.01
C SER A 187 -8.97 -11.75 -1.23
N SER A 188 -8.58 -12.86 -1.82
CA SER A 188 -8.48 -14.16 -1.16
C SER A 188 -7.04 -14.62 -0.99
N ILE A 189 -6.09 -13.70 -1.16
CA ILE A 189 -4.66 -14.04 -1.12
C ILE A 189 -4.26 -14.50 0.28
N THR A 190 -3.52 -15.60 0.36
CA THR A 190 -2.94 -16.14 1.59
C THR A 190 -1.53 -15.61 1.81
N ILE A 191 -0.95 -15.86 2.98
CA ILE A 191 0.39 -15.38 3.32
C ILE A 191 1.46 -16.24 2.66
N ALA A 192 1.35 -17.59 2.78
CA ALA A 192 2.38 -18.49 2.28
C ALA A 192 2.60 -18.36 0.77
N TRP A 193 3.87 -18.39 0.39
CA TRP A 193 4.28 -18.43 -1.02
C TRP A 193 3.64 -19.61 -1.75
N GLU A 194 3.17 -19.38 -2.96
CA GLU A 194 2.58 -20.40 -3.80
C GLU A 194 3.62 -21.00 -4.75
N ASP A 195 3.75 -22.32 -4.71
CA ASP A 195 4.66 -23.07 -5.56
C ASP A 195 3.98 -23.38 -6.92
N ASP A 196 4.73 -23.29 -7.99
CA ASP A 196 4.29 -23.57 -9.35
C ASP A 196 4.94 -24.84 -9.97
N SER A 197 5.51 -25.69 -9.12
CA SER A 197 6.18 -26.93 -9.52
C SER A 197 5.21 -28.05 -9.93
N ALA A 198 3.93 -27.94 -9.55
CA ALA A 198 2.94 -28.96 -9.87
C ALA A 198 2.71 -29.06 -11.39
N GLU A 199 2.55 -30.29 -11.90
CA GLU A 199 2.21 -30.53 -13.29
C GLU A 199 0.85 -29.89 -13.63
N GLY A 200 0.78 -29.16 -14.76
CA GLY A 200 -0.42 -28.44 -15.19
C GLY A 200 -0.69 -27.13 -14.44
N ALA A 201 0.21 -26.70 -13.55
CA ALA A 201 0.05 -25.43 -12.84
C ALA A 201 0.03 -24.23 -13.81
N ASP A 202 -0.93 -23.33 -13.63
CA ASP A 202 -0.93 -22.04 -14.32
C ASP A 202 0.15 -21.12 -13.71
N LYS A 203 1.35 -21.21 -14.27
CA LYS A 203 2.51 -20.47 -13.78
C LYS A 203 2.34 -18.95 -13.87
N ALA A 204 1.59 -18.46 -14.86
CA ALA A 204 1.35 -17.04 -15.01
C ALA A 204 0.42 -16.52 -13.90
N ALA A 205 -0.67 -17.23 -13.63
CA ALA A 205 -1.58 -16.90 -12.54
C ALA A 205 -0.90 -17.01 -11.17
N ILE A 206 -0.07 -18.04 -10.95
CA ILE A 206 0.70 -18.18 -9.70
C ILE A 206 1.71 -17.03 -9.52
N LYS A 207 2.41 -16.66 -10.59
CA LYS A 207 3.32 -15.50 -10.57
C LYS A 207 2.59 -14.22 -10.18
N GLU A 208 1.41 -13.98 -10.74
CA GLU A 208 0.59 -12.82 -10.43
C GLU A 208 0.11 -12.85 -8.97
N ARG A 209 -0.34 -14.00 -8.45
CA ARG A 209 -0.71 -14.15 -7.04
C ARG A 209 0.48 -13.95 -6.09
N ASN A 210 1.67 -14.39 -6.48
CA ASN A 210 2.88 -14.12 -5.70
C ASN A 210 3.29 -12.65 -5.75
N LEU A 211 3.04 -11.94 -6.85
CA LEU A 211 3.18 -10.49 -6.91
C LEU A 211 2.21 -9.80 -5.93
N GLU A 212 0.94 -10.22 -5.91
CA GLU A 212 -0.05 -9.72 -4.94
C GLU A 212 0.43 -9.93 -3.49
N ARG A 213 1.00 -11.12 -3.15
CA ARG A 213 1.59 -11.39 -1.83
C ARG A 213 2.72 -10.43 -1.48
N ILE A 214 3.66 -10.25 -2.39
CA ILE A 214 4.81 -9.35 -2.20
C ILE A 214 4.31 -7.93 -1.91
N ILE A 215 3.43 -7.40 -2.74
CA ILE A 215 2.97 -6.02 -2.62
C ILE A 215 2.08 -5.83 -1.38
N THR A 216 1.23 -6.79 -1.06
CA THR A 216 0.39 -6.76 0.16
C THR A 216 1.25 -6.75 1.42
N GLN A 217 2.22 -7.65 1.54
CA GLN A 217 3.10 -7.70 2.71
C GLN A 217 4.04 -6.48 2.77
N LYS A 218 4.51 -5.97 1.62
CA LYS A 218 5.24 -4.71 1.54
C LYS A 218 4.40 -3.55 2.06
N TRP A 219 3.14 -3.44 1.64
CA TRP A 219 2.22 -2.40 2.08
C TRP A 219 2.05 -2.36 3.61
N ILE A 220 1.88 -3.54 4.25
CA ILE A 220 1.84 -3.64 5.71
C ILE A 220 3.18 -3.20 6.34
N ALA A 221 4.30 -3.65 5.78
CA ALA A 221 5.64 -3.39 6.32
C ALA A 221 6.06 -1.91 6.26
N ILE A 222 5.61 -1.17 5.24
CA ILE A 222 5.95 0.24 5.05
C ILE A 222 5.00 1.22 5.74
N PHE A 223 3.95 0.74 6.43
CA PHE A 223 3.07 1.62 7.17
C PHE A 223 3.88 2.48 8.17
N PRO A 224 3.70 3.81 8.23
CA PRO A 224 2.64 4.62 7.64
C PRO A 224 3.01 5.40 6.34
N LEU A 225 3.86 4.90 5.47
CA LEU A 225 4.26 5.57 4.23
C LEU A 225 3.12 5.58 3.18
N GLY A 226 2.06 6.35 3.43
CA GLY A 226 0.85 6.36 2.60
C GLY A 226 1.09 6.72 1.14
N VAL A 227 1.96 7.71 0.85
CA VAL A 227 2.26 8.14 -0.53
C VAL A 227 2.99 7.04 -1.32
N GLU A 228 3.93 6.32 -0.68
CA GLU A 228 4.60 5.19 -1.32
C GLU A 228 3.62 4.03 -1.55
N ALA A 229 2.81 3.70 -0.55
CA ALA A 229 1.77 2.68 -0.66
C ALA A 229 0.78 2.98 -1.79
N TRP A 230 0.31 4.23 -1.90
CA TRP A 230 -0.56 4.68 -2.99
C TRP A 230 0.12 4.59 -4.36
N SER A 231 1.40 4.91 -4.43
CA SER A 231 2.17 4.78 -5.67
C SER A 231 2.31 3.32 -6.12
N GLU A 232 2.56 2.40 -5.18
CA GLU A 232 2.64 0.96 -5.48
C GLU A 232 1.27 0.39 -5.89
N HIS A 233 0.20 0.78 -5.21
CA HIS A 233 -1.15 0.41 -5.60
C HIS A 233 -1.48 0.85 -7.03
N ARG A 234 -1.17 2.09 -7.40
CA ARG A 234 -1.37 2.58 -8.78
C ARG A 234 -0.54 1.81 -9.81
N ARG A 235 0.69 1.44 -9.46
CA ARG A 235 1.58 0.70 -10.35
C ARG A 235 1.15 -0.74 -10.57
N THR A 236 0.70 -1.42 -9.51
CA THR A 236 0.51 -2.88 -9.50
C THR A 236 -0.95 -3.33 -9.44
N GLY A 237 -1.85 -2.46 -8.99
CA GLY A 237 -3.23 -2.82 -8.65
C GLY A 237 -3.36 -3.48 -7.26
N TYR A 238 -2.27 -3.60 -6.49
CA TYR A 238 -2.25 -4.27 -5.19
C TYR A 238 -1.81 -3.33 -4.06
N PRO A 239 -2.25 -3.59 -2.81
CA PRO A 239 -3.28 -4.56 -2.43
C PRO A 239 -4.64 -4.21 -3.03
N ARG A 240 -5.58 -5.13 -3.06
CA ARG A 240 -6.97 -4.85 -3.46
C ARG A 240 -7.66 -4.09 -2.33
N LEU A 241 -8.12 -2.88 -2.63
CA LEU A 241 -8.69 -1.94 -1.65
C LEU A 241 -10.18 -1.77 -1.88
N LEU A 242 -10.93 -1.62 -0.80
CA LEU A 242 -12.37 -1.34 -0.86
C LEU A 242 -12.62 -0.01 -1.58
N PRO A 243 -13.54 0.04 -2.55
CA PRO A 243 -13.90 1.29 -3.19
C PRO A 243 -14.54 2.22 -2.16
N ALA A 244 -14.40 3.53 -2.38
CA ALA A 244 -15.12 4.51 -1.59
C ALA A 244 -16.62 4.28 -1.70
N VAL A 245 -17.37 4.55 -0.61
CA VAL A 245 -18.83 4.31 -0.58
C VAL A 245 -19.55 5.36 -1.41
N GLU A 246 -19.14 6.62 -1.31
CA GLU A 246 -19.78 7.75 -1.95
C GLU A 246 -18.78 8.67 -2.61
N ASP A 247 -19.12 9.18 -3.81
CA ASP A 247 -18.34 10.21 -4.49
C ASP A 247 -18.86 11.62 -4.12
N LYS A 248 -18.06 12.33 -3.32
CA LYS A 248 -18.28 13.76 -3.01
C LYS A 248 -17.31 14.66 -3.79
N SER A 249 -16.58 14.11 -4.77
CA SER A 249 -15.61 14.84 -5.59
C SER A 249 -16.22 15.58 -6.78
N GLY A 250 -17.53 15.49 -6.99
CA GLY A 250 -18.20 16.05 -8.18
C GLY A 250 -17.84 15.30 -9.47
N GLY A 251 -17.53 14.00 -9.38
CA GLY A 251 -17.19 13.17 -10.53
C GLY A 251 -15.74 13.23 -10.98
N THR A 252 -14.85 13.91 -10.24
CA THR A 252 -13.42 13.98 -10.58
C THR A 252 -12.65 12.72 -10.23
N VAL A 253 -13.18 11.88 -9.33
CA VAL A 253 -12.67 10.56 -8.97
C VAL A 253 -13.52 9.49 -9.61
N ASP A 254 -12.90 8.40 -10.03
CA ASP A 254 -13.60 7.17 -10.35
C ASP A 254 -13.68 6.31 -9.08
N LEU A 255 -14.88 6.05 -8.55
CA LEU A 255 -15.05 5.31 -7.29
C LEU A 255 -14.43 3.93 -7.33
N ALA A 256 -14.51 3.23 -8.46
CA ALA A 256 -13.95 1.90 -8.62
C ALA A 256 -12.41 1.89 -8.59
N GLN A 257 -11.79 2.94 -9.13
CA GLN A 257 -10.34 3.03 -9.27
C GLN A 257 -9.67 3.90 -8.19
N GLY A 258 -10.45 4.67 -7.46
CA GLY A 258 -9.94 5.66 -6.50
C GLY A 258 -9.20 6.83 -7.18
N ALA A 259 -8.56 7.65 -6.36
CA ALA A 259 -7.73 8.76 -6.86
C ALA A 259 -6.44 8.23 -7.50
N ARG A 260 -6.18 8.63 -8.75
CA ARG A 260 -5.01 8.21 -9.55
C ARG A 260 -3.92 9.28 -9.60
N ARG A 261 -4.26 10.55 -9.38
CA ARG A 261 -3.35 11.68 -9.26
C ARG A 261 -4.00 12.80 -8.43
N LEU A 262 -3.20 13.77 -8.03
CA LEU A 262 -3.71 15.05 -7.55
C LEU A 262 -3.91 15.98 -8.75
N PRO A 263 -4.96 16.81 -8.79
CA PRO A 263 -5.11 17.86 -9.80
C PRO A 263 -4.02 18.92 -9.63
N TYR A 264 -3.82 19.73 -10.65
CA TYR A 264 -2.93 20.87 -10.52
C TYR A 264 -3.51 21.91 -9.54
N PRO A 265 -2.66 22.61 -8.78
CA PRO A 265 -3.11 23.66 -7.85
C PRO A 265 -3.84 24.80 -8.58
N VAL A 266 -4.76 25.45 -7.88
CA VAL A 266 -5.55 26.58 -8.44
C VAL A 266 -4.64 27.69 -8.94
N GLU A 267 -3.52 27.92 -8.27
CA GLU A 267 -2.54 28.94 -8.66
C GLU A 267 -1.96 28.74 -10.06
N GLU A 268 -1.88 27.50 -10.56
CA GLU A 268 -1.43 27.22 -11.92
C GLU A 268 -2.46 27.70 -12.95
N TYR A 269 -3.76 27.62 -12.65
CA TYR A 269 -4.82 28.13 -13.50
C TYR A 269 -4.78 29.66 -13.59
N ASP A 270 -4.47 30.33 -12.49
CA ASP A 270 -4.49 31.79 -12.40
C ASP A 270 -3.20 32.43 -12.93
N LYS A 271 -2.05 31.82 -12.65
CA LYS A 271 -0.73 32.45 -12.85
C LYS A 271 0.09 31.83 -13.98
N ASN A 272 -0.24 30.60 -14.41
CA ASN A 272 0.57 29.82 -15.34
C ASN A 272 -0.28 29.04 -16.35
N ASN A 273 -1.44 29.57 -16.73
CA ASN A 273 -2.45 28.85 -17.51
C ASN A 273 -1.92 28.30 -18.83
N ALA A 274 -1.08 29.05 -19.57
CA ALA A 274 -0.55 28.57 -20.84
C ALA A 274 0.24 27.28 -20.72
N ASN A 275 1.17 27.21 -19.77
CA ASN A 275 1.95 25.96 -19.48
C ASN A 275 1.05 24.87 -18.89
N LEU A 276 0.06 25.24 -18.11
CA LEU A 276 -0.92 24.29 -17.57
C LEU A 276 -1.69 23.58 -18.70
N GLN A 277 -2.18 24.33 -19.70
CA GLN A 277 -2.90 23.73 -20.82
C GLN A 277 -2.03 22.77 -21.63
N GLU A 278 -0.76 23.10 -21.83
CA GLU A 278 0.21 22.21 -22.47
C GLU A 278 0.42 20.94 -21.63
N ALA A 279 0.63 21.09 -20.33
CA ALA A 279 0.78 19.95 -19.42
C ALA A 279 -0.46 19.03 -19.38
N VAL A 280 -1.67 19.59 -19.44
CA VAL A 280 -2.92 18.82 -19.52
C VAL A 280 -3.04 18.10 -20.86
N GLN A 281 -2.61 18.68 -21.96
CA GLN A 281 -2.57 18.00 -23.26
C GLN A 281 -1.58 16.83 -23.26
N MET A 282 -0.38 17.01 -22.69
CA MET A 282 0.60 15.93 -22.52
C MET A 282 0.01 14.81 -21.66
N LEU A 283 -0.58 15.15 -20.52
CA LEU A 283 -1.23 14.19 -19.62
C LEU A 283 -2.31 13.40 -20.36
N ASN A 284 -3.15 14.03 -21.16
CA ASN A 284 -4.21 13.38 -21.93
C ASN A 284 -3.67 12.43 -23.00
N SER A 285 -2.54 12.76 -23.64
CA SER A 285 -1.91 11.91 -24.65
C SER A 285 -1.24 10.68 -24.05
N GLU A 286 -0.71 10.77 -22.83
CA GLU A 286 0.04 9.71 -22.15
C GLU A 286 -0.82 8.83 -21.23
N SER A 287 -1.99 9.31 -20.80
CA SER A 287 -2.87 8.60 -19.90
C SER A 287 -3.46 7.34 -20.54
N GLN A 288 -3.30 6.20 -19.86
CA GLN A 288 -3.87 4.90 -20.25
C GLN A 288 -5.32 4.72 -19.79
N GLY A 289 -5.84 5.62 -18.96
CA GLY A 289 -7.21 5.55 -18.47
C GLY A 289 -8.23 6.15 -19.44
N SER A 290 -9.52 5.82 -19.23
CA SER A 290 -10.65 6.42 -19.94
C SER A 290 -10.92 7.87 -19.51
N ARG A 291 -10.48 8.26 -18.31
CA ARG A 291 -10.60 9.62 -17.78
C ARG A 291 -9.50 10.51 -18.34
N LYS A 292 -9.87 11.72 -18.72
CA LYS A 292 -8.99 12.74 -19.31
C LYS A 292 -9.14 14.06 -18.56
N GLY A 293 -8.26 14.99 -18.83
CA GLY A 293 -8.26 16.29 -18.18
C GLY A 293 -7.50 16.32 -16.86
N ASP A 294 -7.57 17.45 -16.17
CA ASP A 294 -6.93 17.67 -14.88
C ASP A 294 -7.82 17.16 -13.74
N GLY A 295 -8.20 15.88 -13.79
CA GLY A 295 -9.04 15.23 -12.78
C GLY A 295 -8.26 14.21 -11.94
N MET A 296 -8.78 13.90 -10.77
CA MET A 296 -8.19 12.88 -9.89
C MET A 296 -8.32 11.45 -10.46
N GLY A 297 -9.26 11.20 -11.37
CA GLY A 297 -9.43 9.91 -12.06
C GLY A 297 -8.51 9.73 -13.28
N THR A 298 -7.79 10.75 -13.71
CA THR A 298 -6.84 10.66 -14.82
C THR A 298 -5.57 9.97 -14.38
N ARG A 299 -5.11 8.98 -15.16
CA ARG A 299 -3.89 8.23 -14.83
C ARG A 299 -2.63 8.98 -15.22
N VAL A 300 -1.59 8.86 -14.45
CA VAL A 300 -0.22 9.28 -14.80
C VAL A 300 0.41 8.25 -15.74
N TRP A 301 1.44 8.65 -16.52
CA TRP A 301 2.04 7.84 -17.58
C TRP A 301 2.56 6.45 -17.17
N TRP A 302 2.96 6.27 -15.93
CA TRP A 302 3.44 4.98 -15.42
C TRP A 302 2.34 4.11 -14.78
N ASP A 303 1.13 4.63 -14.63
CA ASP A 303 -0.05 3.94 -14.11
C ASP A 303 -0.81 3.26 -15.26
N VAL A 304 -0.31 2.12 -15.72
CA VAL A 304 -0.78 1.45 -16.93
C VAL A 304 -1.50 0.15 -16.68
N LYS A 305 -1.35 -0.44 -15.49
CA LYS A 305 -1.95 -1.75 -15.20
C LYS A 305 -3.47 -1.62 -15.10
N PRO A 306 -4.25 -2.56 -15.72
CA PRO A 306 -5.70 -2.60 -15.52
C PRO A 306 -6.03 -2.68 -14.03
N TYR A 307 -7.06 -1.97 -13.61
CA TYR A 307 -7.57 -2.09 -12.26
C TYR A 307 -8.47 -3.32 -12.20
N ASN A 308 -8.02 -4.34 -11.51
CA ASN A 308 -8.79 -5.55 -11.27
C ASN A 308 -9.42 -5.46 -9.88
N ASN A 309 -10.64 -4.93 -9.82
CA ASN A 309 -11.49 -5.05 -8.63
C ASN A 309 -12.11 -6.43 -8.57
#